data_4513223b9780ca1dc33638527b03d74c
#
_entry.id   4513223b9780ca1dc33638527b03d74c
#
_cell.length_a   1.000
_cell.length_b   1.000
_cell.length_c   1.000
_cell.angle_alpha   90.00
_cell.angle_beta   90.00
_cell.angle_gamma   90.00
#
_symmetry.space_group_name_H-M   'P 1'
#
loop_
_entity.id
_entity.type
_entity.pdbx_description
1 polymer ?
#
loop_
_entity_poly.entity_id
_entity_poly.type
_entity_poly.pdbx_seq_one_letter_code
_entity_poly.pdbx_strand_id
1 'polypeptide(L)'
;VMGGVGKLGLPYTTTEKNIPNYELVAQPANKNGTYTNTPQTVIYEYRRMPAGDVTTIYVDEDGNEIDIPETQNGTGKLGLPYTTTSKTIPNFTLVSVPSNANGTFTVDPITVNYIYKRDDAGDVVVEHIDENGNVPLESPEVLDGREKLGENYTTSSKVFDNYDLISVPSNATGTFTSGSQTVTYVYRRRDAGDVIAHYVNTAGLPIESDEVLDGTRSLGLPYSTTQKDI
;
A
#
# COMPACT_ATOMS: atom_id res chain seq x y z
N VAL A 1 43.01 21.05 39.96
CA VAL A 1 43.71 20.81 41.24
C VAL A 1 43.93 22.12 41.92
N MET A 2 43.40 22.30 43.13
CA MET A 2 43.75 23.50 43.94
C MET A 2 45.10 23.23 44.61
N GLY A 3 46.07 24.16 44.41
CA GLY A 3 47.36 24.07 45.01
C GLY A 3 47.27 24.28 46.53
N GLY A 4 47.81 23.33 47.29
CA GLY A 4 47.74 23.29 48.78
C GLY A 4 48.97 23.86 49.51
N VAL A 5 50.01 24.35 48.80
CA VAL A 5 51.25 24.83 49.43
C VAL A 5 50.96 26.06 50.29
N GLY A 6 51.34 26.00 51.56
CA GLY A 6 51.15 27.10 52.53
C GLY A 6 49.70 27.31 53.01
N LYS A 7 48.78 26.34 52.75
CA LYS A 7 47.32 26.46 53.03
C LYS A 7 46.82 25.49 54.12
N LEU A 8 47.71 24.75 54.81
CA LEU A 8 47.29 23.78 55.83
C LEU A 8 46.36 24.46 56.85
N GLY A 9 45.20 23.88 57.11
CA GLY A 9 44.19 24.38 58.04
C GLY A 9 43.30 25.52 57.51
N LEU A 10 43.58 26.06 56.32
CA LEU A 10 42.72 27.09 55.71
C LEU A 10 41.48 26.43 55.08
N PRO A 11 40.35 27.15 54.96
CA PRO A 11 39.16 26.61 54.30
C PRO A 11 39.33 26.55 52.79
N TYR A 12 38.65 25.56 52.15
CA TYR A 12 38.46 25.54 50.70
C TYR A 12 36.97 25.41 50.35
N THR A 13 36.61 25.86 49.16
CA THR A 13 35.31 25.65 48.54
C THR A 13 35.52 25.24 47.10
N THR A 14 34.84 24.24 46.64
CA THR A 14 34.77 23.84 45.24
C THR A 14 33.38 24.13 44.70
N THR A 15 33.25 24.35 43.42
CA THR A 15 31.98 24.64 42.75
C THR A 15 31.72 23.63 41.63
N GLU A 16 30.45 23.27 41.45
CA GLU A 16 29.99 22.53 40.28
C GLU A 16 30.26 23.30 38.97
N LYS A 17 30.31 22.59 37.88
CA LYS A 17 30.41 23.17 36.55
C LYS A 17 29.11 22.91 35.80
N ASN A 18 28.67 23.89 35.02
CA ASN A 18 27.63 23.65 34.01
C ASN A 18 28.28 22.89 32.85
N ILE A 19 27.86 21.65 32.65
CA ILE A 19 28.31 20.75 31.57
C ILE A 19 27.15 20.59 30.61
N PRO A 20 27.26 20.99 29.33
CA PRO A 20 26.18 20.86 28.36
C PRO A 20 25.67 19.42 28.27
N ASN A 21 24.35 19.24 28.23
CA ASN A 21 23.63 17.96 28.16
C ASN A 21 23.79 17.05 29.40
N TYR A 22 24.34 17.57 30.49
CA TYR A 22 24.45 16.83 31.75
C TYR A 22 23.82 17.59 32.91
N GLU A 23 23.31 16.88 33.89
CA GLU A 23 22.85 17.43 35.17
C GLU A 23 23.63 16.81 36.31
N LEU A 24 23.84 17.60 37.37
CA LEU A 24 24.50 17.14 38.56
C LEU A 24 23.57 16.19 39.32
N VAL A 25 24.08 14.99 39.69
CA VAL A 25 23.31 13.97 40.43
C VAL A 25 23.08 14.44 41.87
N ALA A 26 24.14 14.87 42.55
CA ALA A 26 24.08 15.39 43.91
C ALA A 26 25.28 16.28 44.24
N GLN A 27 25.09 17.21 45.14
CA GLN A 27 26.18 18.00 45.68
C GLN A 27 27.10 17.13 46.54
N PRO A 28 28.43 17.11 46.32
CA PRO A 28 29.33 16.32 47.16
C PRO A 28 29.38 16.87 48.59
N ALA A 29 29.31 15.99 49.57
CA ALA A 29 29.28 16.36 50.98
C ALA A 29 30.54 17.16 51.40
N ASN A 30 31.66 16.89 50.74
CA ASN A 30 32.93 17.53 51.02
C ASN A 30 33.28 18.67 50.01
N LYS A 31 32.27 19.29 49.41
CA LYS A 31 32.52 20.46 48.50
C LYS A 31 33.18 21.62 49.21
N ASN A 32 32.96 21.73 50.52
CA ASN A 32 33.60 22.67 51.45
C ASN A 32 34.39 21.87 52.48
N GLY A 33 35.55 22.38 52.89
CA GLY A 33 36.37 21.72 53.89
C GLY A 33 37.60 22.57 54.27
N THR A 34 38.55 21.94 54.92
CA THR A 34 39.86 22.57 55.26
C THR A 34 40.99 21.75 54.63
N TYR A 35 42.06 22.44 54.21
CA TYR A 35 43.24 21.80 53.67
C TYR A 35 43.93 20.94 54.75
N THR A 36 44.16 19.66 54.45
CA THR A 36 44.89 18.71 55.29
C THR A 36 46.30 18.47 54.73
N ASN A 37 47.13 17.73 55.46
CA ASN A 37 48.46 17.31 55.02
C ASN A 37 48.45 16.19 54.01
N THR A 38 47.25 15.59 53.70
CA THR A 38 47.06 14.55 52.71
C THR A 38 46.18 15.09 51.57
N PRO A 39 46.36 14.62 50.31
CA PRO A 39 45.49 14.95 49.19
C PRO A 39 44.02 14.62 49.50
N GLN A 40 43.14 15.55 49.16
CA GLN A 40 41.68 15.40 49.26
C GLN A 40 41.04 15.44 47.86
N THR A 41 40.05 14.58 47.62
CA THR A 41 39.31 14.53 46.35
C THR A 41 37.86 14.92 46.57
N VAL A 42 37.34 15.85 45.79
CA VAL A 42 35.93 16.20 45.72
C VAL A 42 35.41 15.78 44.35
N ILE A 43 34.41 14.90 44.34
CA ILE A 43 33.83 14.29 43.11
C ILE A 43 32.46 14.89 42.88
N TYR A 44 32.28 15.56 41.75
CA TYR A 44 31.01 15.99 41.24
C TYR A 44 30.56 14.96 40.19
N GLU A 45 29.45 14.23 40.46
CA GLU A 45 28.91 13.23 39.58
C GLU A 45 27.80 13.80 38.73
N TYR A 46 27.89 13.57 37.44
CA TYR A 46 26.93 14.08 36.46
C TYR A 46 26.33 12.90 35.70
N ARG A 47 25.02 12.98 35.40
CA ARG A 47 24.36 12.08 34.46
C ARG A 47 23.96 12.86 33.20
N ARG A 48 23.99 12.19 32.07
CA ARG A 48 23.49 12.79 30.84
C ARG A 48 21.97 12.96 30.95
N MET A 49 21.48 14.13 30.54
CA MET A 49 20.05 14.47 30.55
C MET A 49 19.27 13.56 29.58
N PRO A 50 17.99 13.26 29.89
CA PRO A 50 17.10 12.62 28.95
C PRO A 50 16.81 13.52 27.77
N ALA A 51 16.57 12.91 26.63
CA ALA A 51 16.07 13.54 25.40
C ALA A 51 14.67 13.02 25.09
N GLY A 52 14.00 13.63 24.15
CA GLY A 52 12.82 13.08 23.50
C GLY A 52 13.21 11.88 22.65
N ASP A 53 12.24 11.00 22.40
CA ASP A 53 12.42 9.83 21.53
C ASP A 53 12.54 10.24 20.07
N VAL A 54 13.18 9.41 19.25
CA VAL A 54 13.19 9.52 17.79
C VAL A 54 12.32 8.44 17.23
N THR A 55 11.19 8.82 16.62
CA THR A 55 10.24 7.89 15.99
C THR A 55 10.37 7.96 14.47
N THR A 56 10.65 6.82 13.86
CA THR A 56 10.65 6.63 12.41
C THR A 56 9.31 6.09 11.97
N ILE A 57 8.66 6.77 11.02
CA ILE A 57 7.37 6.39 10.46
C ILE A 57 7.56 6.12 8.96
N TYR A 58 6.88 5.10 8.45
CA TYR A 58 6.88 4.69 7.04
C TYR A 58 5.47 4.91 6.50
N VAL A 59 5.32 5.88 5.59
CA VAL A 59 4.03 6.34 5.07
C VAL A 59 3.99 6.33 3.55
N ASP A 60 2.78 6.22 2.98
CA ASP A 60 2.55 6.50 1.56
C ASP A 60 2.50 8.02 1.29
N GLU A 61 2.28 8.41 0.03
CA GLU A 61 2.19 9.82 -0.38
C GLU A 61 0.96 10.53 0.20
N ASP A 62 -0.07 9.79 0.64
CA ASP A 62 -1.26 10.31 1.31
C ASP A 62 -1.09 10.42 2.84
N GLY A 63 0.03 9.93 3.38
CA GLY A 63 0.34 9.95 4.80
C GLY A 63 -0.20 8.76 5.60
N ASN A 64 -0.71 7.71 4.95
CA ASN A 64 -1.14 6.50 5.63
C ASN A 64 0.08 5.65 6.03
N GLU A 65 0.07 5.12 7.24
CA GLU A 65 1.13 4.20 7.69
C GLU A 65 1.06 2.88 6.90
N ILE A 66 2.20 2.48 6.32
CA ILE A 66 2.35 1.27 5.50
C ILE A 66 3.24 0.22 6.14
N ASP A 67 3.91 0.55 7.24
CA ASP A 67 4.67 -0.38 8.07
C ASP A 67 4.74 0.13 9.52
N ILE A 68 5.13 -0.75 10.45
CA ILE A 68 5.20 -0.47 11.88
C ILE A 68 6.29 0.57 12.16
N PRO A 69 5.96 1.66 12.89
CA PRO A 69 6.94 2.65 13.33
C PRO A 69 8.04 2.06 14.21
N GLU A 70 9.23 2.66 14.13
CA GLU A 70 10.38 2.31 14.97
C GLU A 70 10.74 3.47 15.90
N THR A 71 10.94 3.19 17.19
CA THR A 71 11.28 4.21 18.17
C THR A 71 12.64 3.95 18.81
N GLN A 72 13.53 4.97 18.75
CA GLN A 72 14.76 5.01 19.51
C GLN A 72 14.53 5.85 20.76
N ASN A 73 14.61 5.18 21.93
CA ASN A 73 14.41 5.84 23.22
C ASN A 73 15.48 6.88 23.50
N GLY A 74 15.07 8.07 23.97
CA GLY A 74 15.94 9.22 24.25
C GLY A 74 16.54 9.27 25.65
N THR A 75 16.22 8.30 26.55
CA THR A 75 16.71 8.32 27.94
C THR A 75 18.25 8.39 27.99
N GLY A 76 18.79 9.45 28.62
CA GLY A 76 20.23 9.67 28.76
C GLY A 76 20.96 9.90 27.42
N LYS A 77 20.28 10.40 26.41
CA LYS A 77 20.87 10.58 25.07
C LYS A 77 20.92 12.03 24.57
N LEU A 78 20.54 13.01 25.38
CA LEU A 78 20.55 14.40 24.94
C LEU A 78 21.89 14.78 24.29
N GLY A 79 21.86 15.29 23.06
CA GLY A 79 23.02 15.68 22.28
C GLY A 79 23.84 14.54 21.67
N LEU A 80 23.44 13.25 21.84
CA LEU A 80 24.06 12.13 21.10
C LEU A 80 23.49 12.05 19.67
N PRO A 81 24.26 11.52 18.71
CA PRO A 81 23.76 11.31 17.36
C PRO A 81 22.73 10.19 17.31
N TYR A 82 21.79 10.29 16.36
CA TYR A 82 20.91 9.21 15.93
C TYR A 82 20.99 9.02 14.41
N THR A 83 20.66 7.83 13.96
CA THR A 83 20.52 7.49 12.56
C THR A 83 19.29 6.60 12.40
N THR A 84 18.48 6.90 11.39
CA THR A 84 17.34 6.07 10.95
C THR A 84 17.61 5.54 9.56
N THR A 85 16.91 4.47 9.16
CA THR A 85 17.07 3.83 7.86
C THR A 85 15.72 3.56 7.20
N SER A 86 15.68 3.62 5.87
CA SER A 86 14.54 3.16 5.10
C SER A 86 14.42 1.64 5.17
N LYS A 87 13.21 1.12 4.92
CA LYS A 87 12.92 -0.31 4.78
C LYS A 87 12.61 -0.67 3.32
N THR A 88 12.76 -1.93 2.98
CA THR A 88 12.15 -2.50 1.78
C THR A 88 10.74 -2.94 2.14
N ILE A 89 9.73 -2.27 1.59
CA ILE A 89 8.31 -2.53 1.83
C ILE A 89 7.71 -3.13 0.56
N PRO A 90 7.08 -4.33 0.62
CA PRO A 90 6.49 -4.94 -0.56
C PRO A 90 5.48 -4.03 -1.26
N ASN A 91 5.53 -3.99 -2.59
CA ASN A 91 4.67 -3.17 -3.46
C ASN A 91 4.86 -1.65 -3.32
N PHE A 92 5.94 -1.21 -2.67
CA PHE A 92 6.22 0.21 -2.51
C PHE A 92 7.68 0.53 -2.81
N THR A 93 7.89 1.67 -3.44
CA THR A 93 9.22 2.24 -3.72
C THR A 93 9.43 3.51 -2.92
N LEU A 94 10.59 3.63 -2.27
CA LEU A 94 10.97 4.82 -1.50
C LEU A 94 11.08 6.05 -2.43
N VAL A 95 10.37 7.12 -2.10
CA VAL A 95 10.40 8.38 -2.87
C VAL A 95 11.73 9.13 -2.63
N SER A 96 12.07 9.34 -1.35
CA SER A 96 13.32 10.01 -0.98
C SER A 96 13.68 9.75 0.47
N VAL A 97 14.98 9.86 0.79
CA VAL A 97 15.46 9.83 2.16
C VAL A 97 15.20 11.20 2.81
N PRO A 98 14.53 11.26 3.97
CA PRO A 98 14.24 12.52 4.64
C PRO A 98 15.51 13.22 5.14
N SER A 99 15.54 14.55 5.09
CA SER A 99 16.72 15.35 5.50
C SER A 99 17.11 15.16 6.97
N ASN A 100 16.16 14.78 7.82
CA ASN A 100 16.37 14.48 9.24
C ASN A 100 16.53 12.97 9.53
N ALA A 101 16.91 12.16 8.52
CA ALA A 101 17.22 10.74 8.74
C ALA A 101 18.39 10.54 9.72
N ASN A 102 19.26 11.54 9.82
CA ASN A 102 20.37 11.58 10.76
C ASN A 102 20.33 12.91 11.50
N GLY A 103 20.69 12.90 12.77
CA GLY A 103 20.70 14.12 13.59
C GLY A 103 21.25 13.88 14.98
N THR A 104 20.86 14.73 15.92
CA THR A 104 21.19 14.59 17.34
C THR A 104 19.91 14.60 18.17
N PHE A 105 19.86 13.80 19.21
CA PHE A 105 18.76 13.78 20.17
C PHE A 105 18.58 15.15 20.82
N THR A 106 17.35 15.68 20.77
CA THR A 106 16.94 16.97 21.34
C THR A 106 16.07 16.76 22.58
N VAL A 107 15.76 17.84 23.30
CA VAL A 107 14.80 17.77 24.42
C VAL A 107 13.42 17.33 23.93
N ASP A 108 12.99 17.86 22.78
CA ASP A 108 11.71 17.51 22.16
C ASP A 108 11.82 16.23 21.34
N PRO A 109 10.73 15.42 21.28
CA PRO A 109 10.67 14.26 20.40
C PRO A 109 10.86 14.62 18.93
N ILE A 110 11.45 13.72 18.16
CA ILE A 110 11.72 13.87 16.74
C ILE A 110 10.96 12.80 15.97
N THR A 111 10.25 13.19 14.90
CA THR A 111 9.64 12.28 13.94
C THR A 111 10.41 12.34 12.63
N VAL A 112 10.72 11.17 12.08
CA VAL A 112 11.39 10.97 10.79
C VAL A 112 10.45 10.19 9.87
N ASN A 113 9.94 10.85 8.82
CA ASN A 113 8.98 10.27 7.89
C ASN A 113 9.68 9.82 6.61
N TYR A 114 9.68 8.50 6.36
CA TYR A 114 10.05 7.93 5.07
C TYR A 114 8.79 7.81 4.22
N ILE A 115 8.78 8.49 3.07
CA ILE A 115 7.64 8.54 2.15
C ILE A 115 7.89 7.54 1.01
N TYR A 116 6.90 6.72 0.75
CA TYR A 116 6.90 5.70 -0.27
C TYR A 116 5.77 5.92 -1.26
N LYS A 117 6.00 5.53 -2.49
CA LYS A 117 5.00 5.47 -3.53
C LYS A 117 4.63 4.00 -3.77
N ARG A 118 3.32 3.71 -3.92
CA ARG A 118 2.89 2.37 -4.34
C ARG A 118 3.32 2.13 -5.78
N ASP A 119 3.82 0.93 -6.06
CA ASP A 119 4.27 0.53 -7.38
C ASP A 119 3.09 0.35 -8.35
N ASP A 120 3.38 0.52 -9.64
CA ASP A 120 2.41 0.28 -10.68
C ASP A 120 2.19 -1.22 -10.88
N ALA A 121 0.94 -1.61 -11.11
CA ALA A 121 0.52 -2.93 -11.55
C ALA A 121 0.21 -2.92 -13.05
N GLY A 122 0.02 -4.10 -13.63
CA GLY A 122 -0.61 -4.25 -14.93
C GLY A 122 -2.13 -4.02 -14.81
N ASP A 123 -2.74 -3.57 -15.92
CA ASP A 123 -4.18 -3.35 -16.00
C ASP A 123 -4.97 -4.66 -15.89
N VAL A 124 -6.22 -4.55 -15.41
CA VAL A 124 -7.19 -5.64 -15.49
C VAL A 124 -8.20 -5.33 -16.59
N VAL A 125 -8.19 -6.13 -17.64
CA VAL A 125 -9.09 -6.00 -18.79
C VAL A 125 -10.30 -6.90 -18.59
N VAL A 126 -11.49 -6.33 -18.60
CA VAL A 126 -12.76 -7.05 -18.43
C VAL A 126 -13.44 -7.21 -19.78
N GLU A 127 -13.69 -8.44 -20.17
CA GLU A 127 -14.30 -8.80 -21.45
C GLU A 127 -15.63 -9.51 -21.24
N HIS A 128 -16.59 -9.18 -22.09
CA HIS A 128 -17.89 -9.85 -22.19
C HIS A 128 -18.02 -10.42 -23.60
N ILE A 129 -17.96 -11.74 -23.75
CA ILE A 129 -17.85 -12.42 -25.05
C ILE A 129 -18.95 -13.46 -25.27
N ASP A 130 -19.29 -13.68 -26.54
CA ASP A 130 -20.12 -14.82 -26.97
C ASP A 130 -19.32 -16.13 -26.94
N GLU A 131 -19.96 -17.25 -26.54
CA GLU A 131 -19.33 -18.58 -26.44
C GLU A 131 -18.78 -19.12 -27.77
N ASN A 132 -19.31 -18.66 -28.92
CA ASN A 132 -19.06 -19.26 -30.22
C ASN A 132 -17.85 -18.68 -30.98
N GLY A 133 -17.09 -17.79 -30.41
CA GLY A 133 -15.96 -17.28 -31.18
C GLY A 133 -15.30 -16.06 -30.62
N ASN A 134 -15.44 -15.86 -29.32
CA ASN A 134 -14.81 -14.73 -28.66
C ASN A 134 -15.23 -13.39 -29.29
N VAL A 135 -16.47 -13.31 -29.77
CA VAL A 135 -17.01 -12.06 -30.31
C VAL A 135 -17.37 -11.18 -29.12
N PRO A 136 -16.76 -10.00 -29.00
CA PRO A 136 -17.08 -9.07 -27.92
C PRO A 136 -18.54 -8.61 -28.05
N LEU A 137 -19.30 -8.65 -26.95
CA LEU A 137 -20.65 -8.10 -26.86
C LEU A 137 -20.63 -6.59 -26.63
N GLU A 138 -19.50 -6.09 -26.11
CA GLU A 138 -19.20 -4.67 -25.97
C GLU A 138 -17.68 -4.45 -25.98
N SER A 139 -17.24 -3.18 -25.96
CA SER A 139 -15.82 -2.87 -25.81
C SER A 139 -15.33 -3.28 -24.42
N PRO A 140 -14.11 -3.86 -24.30
CA PRO A 140 -13.55 -4.20 -23.01
C PRO A 140 -13.47 -3.01 -22.05
N GLU A 141 -13.73 -3.24 -20.78
CA GLU A 141 -13.47 -2.30 -19.69
C GLU A 141 -12.06 -2.50 -19.19
N VAL A 142 -11.34 -1.40 -18.91
CA VAL A 142 -9.98 -1.45 -18.37
C VAL A 142 -9.95 -0.84 -16.97
N LEU A 143 -9.56 -1.62 -15.98
CA LEU A 143 -9.22 -1.16 -14.65
C LEU A 143 -7.73 -0.80 -14.65
N ASP A 144 -7.42 0.49 -14.57
CA ASP A 144 -6.06 1.02 -14.55
C ASP A 144 -5.29 0.49 -13.33
N GLY A 145 -4.15 -0.13 -13.56
CA GLY A 145 -3.27 -0.70 -12.54
C GLY A 145 -2.26 0.28 -11.94
N ARG A 146 -2.21 1.53 -12.40
CA ARG A 146 -1.24 2.51 -11.91
C ARG A 146 -1.37 2.74 -10.40
N GLU A 147 -0.27 2.59 -9.67
CA GLU A 147 -0.20 2.73 -8.22
C GLU A 147 -1.13 1.77 -7.47
N LYS A 148 -1.36 0.57 -8.03
CA LYS A 148 -2.29 -0.42 -7.45
C LYS A 148 -1.69 -1.79 -7.19
N LEU A 149 -0.37 -1.95 -7.33
CA LEU A 149 0.26 -3.25 -7.10
C LEU A 149 -0.12 -3.80 -5.71
N GLY A 150 -0.70 -5.01 -5.68
CA GLY A 150 -1.15 -5.67 -4.47
C GLY A 150 -2.52 -5.22 -3.94
N GLU A 151 -3.20 -4.24 -4.57
CA GLU A 151 -4.58 -3.88 -4.21
C GLU A 151 -5.58 -4.89 -4.76
N ASN A 152 -6.73 -4.97 -4.12
CA ASN A 152 -7.81 -5.84 -4.58
C ASN A 152 -8.63 -5.16 -5.68
N TYR A 153 -9.10 -5.98 -6.64
CA TYR A 153 -10.11 -5.58 -7.61
C TYR A 153 -11.33 -6.49 -7.55
N THR A 154 -12.46 -5.97 -8.01
CA THR A 154 -13.71 -6.71 -8.20
C THR A 154 -14.33 -6.27 -9.50
N THR A 155 -14.74 -7.22 -10.32
CA THR A 155 -15.47 -7.03 -11.57
C THR A 155 -16.85 -7.66 -11.48
N SER A 156 -17.74 -7.32 -12.39
CA SER A 156 -19.10 -7.86 -12.41
C SER A 156 -19.55 -8.19 -13.83
N SER A 157 -20.43 -9.19 -13.95
CA SER A 157 -21.13 -9.48 -15.18
C SER A 157 -22.12 -8.38 -15.54
N LYS A 158 -22.45 -8.25 -16.81
CA LYS A 158 -23.48 -7.34 -17.34
C LYS A 158 -24.66 -8.12 -17.90
N VAL A 159 -25.77 -7.45 -18.12
CA VAL A 159 -26.95 -8.00 -18.78
C VAL A 159 -26.95 -7.55 -20.23
N PHE A 160 -27.03 -8.49 -21.16
CA PHE A 160 -27.15 -8.24 -22.58
C PHE A 160 -28.48 -8.80 -23.12
N ASP A 161 -29.14 -8.03 -23.97
CA ASP A 161 -30.37 -8.49 -24.61
C ASP A 161 -30.11 -9.74 -25.44
N ASN A 162 -31.04 -10.70 -25.36
CA ASN A 162 -30.98 -11.99 -26.07
C ASN A 162 -29.84 -12.93 -25.66
N TYR A 163 -29.11 -12.64 -24.55
CA TYR A 163 -28.06 -13.50 -24.05
C TYR A 163 -28.28 -13.91 -22.59
N ASP A 164 -27.77 -15.07 -22.25
CA ASP A 164 -27.66 -15.56 -20.88
C ASP A 164 -26.19 -15.70 -20.49
N LEU A 165 -25.85 -15.29 -19.28
CA LEU A 165 -24.52 -15.52 -18.71
C LEU A 165 -24.36 -17.03 -18.44
N ILE A 166 -23.33 -17.66 -19.00
CA ILE A 166 -23.05 -19.08 -18.79
C ILE A 166 -21.77 -19.36 -18.01
N SER A 167 -20.87 -18.37 -17.89
CA SER A 167 -19.65 -18.53 -17.11
C SER A 167 -19.25 -17.23 -16.43
N VAL A 168 -19.03 -17.33 -15.10
CA VAL A 168 -18.39 -16.31 -14.30
C VAL A 168 -16.94 -16.75 -14.06
N PRO A 169 -15.94 -15.93 -14.43
CA PRO A 169 -14.53 -16.31 -14.28
C PRO A 169 -14.11 -16.38 -12.80
N SER A 170 -13.23 -17.32 -12.47
CA SER A 170 -12.72 -17.47 -11.09
C SER A 170 -11.91 -16.26 -10.60
N ASN A 171 -11.37 -15.46 -11.53
CA ASN A 171 -10.67 -14.22 -11.27
C ASN A 171 -11.55 -12.96 -11.41
N ALA A 172 -12.90 -13.10 -11.26
CA ALA A 172 -13.79 -11.93 -11.19
C ALA A 172 -13.45 -11.00 -10.02
N THR A 173 -12.82 -11.55 -8.99
CA THR A 173 -12.18 -10.82 -7.90
C THR A 173 -10.75 -11.29 -7.76
N GLY A 174 -9.84 -10.39 -7.43
CA GLY A 174 -8.42 -10.73 -7.30
C GLY A 174 -7.60 -9.57 -6.78
N THR A 175 -6.30 -9.65 -6.97
CA THR A 175 -5.35 -8.58 -6.64
C THR A 175 -4.63 -8.14 -7.90
N PHE A 176 -4.35 -6.85 -8.02
CA PHE A 176 -3.51 -6.30 -9.07
C PHE A 176 -2.09 -6.86 -8.96
N THR A 177 -1.57 -7.41 -10.05
CA THR A 177 -0.22 -7.98 -10.16
C THR A 177 0.66 -7.12 -11.07
N SER A 178 1.95 -7.39 -11.14
CA SER A 178 2.87 -6.67 -12.04
C SER A 178 2.57 -6.88 -13.53
N GLY A 179 1.86 -7.97 -13.89
CA GLY A 179 1.43 -8.26 -15.26
C GLY A 179 -0.06 -7.94 -15.46
N SER A 180 -0.43 -7.58 -16.71
CA SER A 180 -1.84 -7.39 -17.07
C SER A 180 -2.63 -8.69 -16.91
N GLN A 181 -3.89 -8.56 -16.50
CA GLN A 181 -4.81 -9.67 -16.25
C GLN A 181 -6.06 -9.49 -17.10
N THR A 182 -6.66 -10.60 -17.56
CA THR A 182 -7.93 -10.57 -18.29
C THR A 182 -9.00 -11.33 -17.49
N VAL A 183 -10.17 -10.72 -17.37
CA VAL A 183 -11.36 -11.28 -16.74
C VAL A 183 -12.42 -11.43 -17.81
N THR A 184 -12.78 -12.68 -18.16
CA THR A 184 -13.68 -12.97 -19.29
C THR A 184 -14.98 -13.56 -18.81
N TYR A 185 -16.07 -12.82 -18.98
CA TYR A 185 -17.45 -13.31 -18.79
C TYR A 185 -17.96 -13.87 -20.10
N VAL A 186 -18.48 -15.11 -20.08
CA VAL A 186 -18.94 -15.81 -21.28
C VAL A 186 -20.47 -15.89 -21.29
N TYR A 187 -21.04 -15.58 -22.43
CA TYR A 187 -22.48 -15.52 -22.64
C TYR A 187 -22.90 -16.43 -23.80
N ARG A 188 -24.13 -16.91 -23.73
CA ARG A 188 -24.79 -17.71 -24.77
C ARG A 188 -25.99 -16.94 -25.27
N ARG A 189 -26.12 -16.86 -26.60
CA ARG A 189 -27.36 -16.35 -27.21
C ARG A 189 -28.51 -17.30 -26.91
N ARG A 190 -29.66 -16.74 -26.56
CA ARG A 190 -30.89 -17.51 -26.29
C ARG A 190 -31.43 -18.15 -27.56
N ASP A 191 -32.17 -19.25 -27.38
CA ASP A 191 -32.90 -19.89 -28.45
C ASP A 191 -34.12 -19.06 -28.83
N ALA A 192 -34.39 -18.98 -30.14
CA ALA A 192 -35.67 -18.54 -30.71
C ALA A 192 -36.53 -19.73 -31.03
N GLY A 193 -37.79 -19.48 -31.33
CA GLY A 193 -38.63 -20.47 -31.95
C GLY A 193 -38.21 -20.71 -33.41
N ASP A 194 -38.42 -21.92 -33.90
CA ASP A 194 -38.18 -22.25 -35.30
C ASP A 194 -39.07 -21.41 -36.22
N VAL A 195 -38.57 -21.09 -37.41
CA VAL A 195 -39.36 -20.47 -38.48
C VAL A 195 -39.66 -21.54 -39.52
N ILE A 196 -40.97 -21.78 -39.77
CA ILE A 196 -41.42 -22.79 -40.71
C ILE A 196 -42.02 -22.09 -41.94
N ALA A 197 -41.47 -22.38 -43.11
CA ALA A 197 -42.02 -21.93 -44.38
C ALA A 197 -42.88 -23.08 -44.96
N HIS A 198 -44.17 -22.82 -45.13
CA HIS A 198 -45.11 -23.75 -45.78
C HIS A 198 -45.30 -23.36 -47.22
N TYR A 199 -45.18 -24.33 -48.13
CA TYR A 199 -45.42 -24.15 -49.55
C TYR A 199 -46.76 -24.72 -49.89
N VAL A 200 -47.76 -23.87 -50.21
CA VAL A 200 -49.15 -24.26 -50.41
C VAL A 200 -49.70 -23.69 -51.73
N ASN A 201 -50.70 -24.39 -52.35
CA ASN A 201 -51.44 -23.85 -53.48
C ASN A 201 -52.50 -22.81 -53.04
N THR A 202 -53.24 -22.27 -53.96
CA THR A 202 -54.30 -21.26 -53.75
C THR A 202 -55.47 -21.76 -52.86
N ALA A 203 -55.59 -23.06 -52.71
CA ALA A 203 -56.57 -23.71 -51.82
C ALA A 203 -56.03 -24.04 -50.45
N GLY A 204 -54.76 -23.65 -50.12
CA GLY A 204 -54.10 -23.93 -48.85
C GLY A 204 -53.57 -25.35 -48.70
N LEU A 205 -53.53 -26.14 -49.76
CA LEU A 205 -53.02 -27.51 -49.73
C LEU A 205 -51.50 -27.51 -49.94
N PRO A 206 -50.72 -28.31 -49.17
CA PRO A 206 -49.27 -28.39 -49.32
C PRO A 206 -48.91 -28.94 -50.71
N ILE A 207 -47.94 -28.32 -51.37
CA ILE A 207 -47.40 -28.67 -52.68
C ILE A 207 -45.92 -29.02 -52.64
N GLU A 208 -45.26 -28.74 -51.52
CA GLU A 208 -43.86 -29.06 -51.26
C GLU A 208 -43.70 -29.28 -49.75
N SER A 209 -42.60 -29.92 -49.36
CA SER A 209 -42.22 -30.09 -47.97
C SER A 209 -41.86 -28.76 -47.30
N ASP A 210 -42.21 -28.63 -46.04
CA ASP A 210 -41.87 -27.47 -45.24
C ASP A 210 -40.35 -27.28 -45.17
N GLU A 211 -39.94 -26.03 -45.16
CA GLU A 211 -38.56 -25.60 -44.77
C GLU A 211 -38.59 -25.16 -43.30
N VAL A 212 -37.75 -25.75 -42.48
CA VAL A 212 -37.60 -25.37 -41.07
C VAL A 212 -36.25 -24.70 -40.86
N LEU A 213 -36.29 -23.45 -40.44
CA LEU A 213 -35.11 -22.74 -39.97
C LEU A 213 -35.01 -22.90 -38.42
N ASP A 214 -33.98 -23.60 -38.00
CA ASP A 214 -33.73 -23.88 -36.57
C ASP A 214 -33.47 -22.57 -35.82
N GLY A 215 -34.27 -22.35 -34.79
CA GLY A 215 -34.16 -21.18 -33.91
C GLY A 215 -33.09 -21.27 -32.82
N THR A 216 -32.37 -22.40 -32.72
CA THR A 216 -31.33 -22.57 -31.68
C THR A 216 -30.29 -21.46 -31.76
N ARG A 217 -30.06 -20.74 -30.62
CA ARG A 217 -29.12 -19.62 -30.50
C ARG A 217 -29.35 -18.47 -31.49
N SER A 218 -30.60 -18.27 -31.90
CA SER A 218 -30.95 -17.33 -32.96
C SER A 218 -31.82 -16.17 -32.50
N LEU A 219 -32.14 -16.07 -31.21
CA LEU A 219 -33.03 -15.00 -30.71
C LEU A 219 -32.51 -13.60 -31.13
N GLY A 220 -33.37 -12.85 -31.81
CA GLY A 220 -33.06 -11.51 -32.29
C GLY A 220 -32.22 -11.45 -33.57
N LEU A 221 -31.84 -12.58 -34.18
CA LEU A 221 -31.19 -12.60 -35.47
C LEU A 221 -32.22 -12.49 -36.62
N PRO A 222 -31.88 -11.84 -37.75
CA PRO A 222 -32.71 -11.85 -38.94
C PRO A 222 -32.71 -13.24 -39.54
N TYR A 223 -33.84 -13.60 -40.19
CA TYR A 223 -33.97 -14.86 -40.96
C TYR A 223 -34.44 -14.53 -42.38
N SER A 224 -34.21 -15.45 -43.28
CA SER A 224 -34.76 -15.41 -44.64
C SER A 224 -35.14 -16.83 -45.06
N THR A 225 -36.27 -16.94 -45.74
CA THR A 225 -36.70 -18.19 -46.40
C THR A 225 -36.50 -18.05 -47.89
N THR A 226 -36.34 -19.18 -48.60
CA THR A 226 -36.13 -19.17 -50.05
C THR A 226 -37.44 -19.45 -50.79
N GLN A 227 -37.68 -18.70 -51.89
CA GLN A 227 -38.74 -19.07 -52.81
C GLN A 227 -38.29 -20.30 -53.60
N LYS A 228 -39.17 -21.34 -53.66
CA LYS A 228 -38.91 -22.53 -54.47
C LYS A 228 -39.61 -22.41 -55.84
N ASP A 229 -38.95 -22.84 -56.89
CA ASP A 229 -39.54 -23.07 -58.21
C ASP A 229 -40.24 -24.44 -58.15
N ILE A 230 -41.58 -24.45 -58.31
CA ILE A 230 -42.45 -25.61 -58.19
C ILE A 230 -43.19 -25.82 -59.51
#